data_ad7b4c1db1a494fd78cb7b13fc97fad0
#
_entry.id   ad7b4c1db1a494fd78cb7b13fc97fad0
#
_cell.length_a   1.000
_cell.length_b   1.000
_cell.length_c   1.000
_cell.angle_alpha   90.00
_cell.angle_beta   90.00
_cell.angle_gamma   90.00
#
_symmetry.space_group_name_H-M   'P 1'
#
loop_
_entity.id
_entity.type
_entity.pdbx_description
1 polymer ?
#
loop_
_entity_poly.entity_id
_entity_poly.type
_entity_poly.pdbx_seq_one_letter_code
_entity_poly.pdbx_strand_id
1 'polypeptide(L)'
;MDYQHIKVERGGEIAIVTFNRPDKANALNHRHIEEIEHAALGFRDDETARVVVFTGAGKHFNSGADLTSDDPQHPLLMVRRQRRRIGQRCIQAILDMDQITIAAWKGAAMGGGACIATAMDFRIGARDCFMSYPEILIGVNLMWQSLPLCVHLVGPARAKQLVIGGKHVPGPTLLAWGALDEMVEADAVVEKAMEWARHYAAQPPVAAQMIKRSVNAISGALDRSVMHMDFDQHHLAADTSDAAEAVSAYLEKRPPTFTGN
;
A
#
# COMPACT_ATOMS: atom_id res chain seq x y z
N MET A 1 17.07 13.42 2.62
CA MET A 1 16.46 13.61 1.29
C MET A 1 15.53 14.81 1.34
N ASP A 2 15.48 15.63 0.31
CA ASP A 2 14.46 16.67 0.19
C ASP A 2 13.21 16.05 -0.44
N TYR A 3 12.10 15.99 0.33
CA TYR A 3 10.86 15.34 -0.10
C TYR A 3 10.02 16.27 -0.97
N GLN A 4 9.61 15.82 -2.13
CA GLN A 4 8.77 16.54 -3.08
C GLN A 4 7.32 16.05 -3.08
N HIS A 5 7.13 14.74 -2.84
CA HIS A 5 5.84 14.05 -2.97
C HIS A 5 5.26 13.58 -1.64
N ILE A 6 6.02 13.70 -0.57
CA ILE A 6 5.53 13.47 0.79
C ILE A 6 5.90 14.63 1.70
N LYS A 7 5.19 14.71 2.83
CA LYS A 7 5.60 15.55 3.97
C LYS A 7 5.81 14.63 5.17
N VAL A 8 6.86 14.89 5.96
CA VAL A 8 7.14 14.14 7.18
C VAL A 8 7.19 15.14 8.35
N GLU A 9 6.20 15.04 9.22
CA GLU A 9 6.09 15.89 10.41
C GLU A 9 6.42 15.03 11.63
N ARG A 10 7.43 15.44 12.40
CA ARG A 10 7.87 14.77 13.63
C ARG A 10 7.44 15.60 14.84
N GLY A 11 6.48 15.09 15.59
CA GLY A 11 5.91 15.74 16.79
C GLY A 11 6.23 14.97 18.09
N GLY A 12 7.50 14.61 18.32
CA GLY A 12 7.91 13.81 19.46
C GLY A 12 7.53 12.33 19.27
N GLU A 13 6.70 11.75 20.15
CA GLU A 13 6.34 10.32 20.12
C GLU A 13 5.47 9.90 18.92
N ILE A 14 4.86 10.86 18.21
CA ILE A 14 4.00 10.62 17.05
C ILE A 14 4.54 11.40 15.86
N ALA A 15 4.71 10.70 14.75
CA ALA A 15 5.04 11.32 13.46
C ALA A 15 3.90 11.12 12.46
N ILE A 16 3.81 12.02 11.47
CA ILE A 16 2.84 11.95 10.38
C ILE A 16 3.58 11.97 9.06
N VAL A 17 3.29 11.01 8.20
CA VAL A 17 3.72 10.96 6.81
C VAL A 17 2.51 11.23 5.92
N THR A 18 2.52 12.36 5.22
CA THR A 18 1.44 12.76 4.33
C THR A 18 1.87 12.59 2.88
N PHE A 19 1.18 11.75 2.10
CA PHE A 19 1.32 11.71 0.64
C PHE A 19 0.82 13.05 0.06
N ASN A 20 1.64 13.75 -0.68
CA ASN A 20 1.42 15.16 -1.01
C ASN A 20 1.42 15.43 -2.51
N ARG A 21 0.60 14.66 -3.24
CA ARG A 21 0.28 14.88 -4.66
C ARG A 21 -1.25 14.92 -4.86
N PRO A 22 -1.98 15.83 -4.16
CA PRO A 22 -3.45 15.81 -4.15
C PRO A 22 -4.07 15.98 -5.55
N ASP A 23 -3.42 16.75 -6.43
CA ASP A 23 -3.88 16.98 -7.82
C ASP A 23 -3.81 15.72 -8.69
N LYS A 24 -3.06 14.71 -8.28
CA LYS A 24 -2.93 13.40 -8.90
C LYS A 24 -3.53 12.29 -8.03
N ALA A 25 -4.45 12.63 -7.11
CA ALA A 25 -5.02 11.68 -6.14
C ALA A 25 -3.94 10.87 -5.40
N ASN A 26 -2.78 11.47 -5.13
CA ASN A 26 -1.60 10.87 -4.52
C ASN A 26 -1.01 9.68 -5.28
N ALA A 27 -1.21 9.60 -6.61
CA ALA A 27 -0.67 8.53 -7.44
C ALA A 27 0.86 8.38 -7.30
N LEU A 28 1.33 7.14 -7.42
CA LEU A 28 2.71 6.72 -7.18
C LEU A 28 3.52 6.72 -8.48
N ASN A 29 4.44 7.68 -8.62
CA ASN A 29 5.55 7.58 -9.54
C ASN A 29 6.79 7.04 -8.82
N HIS A 30 7.87 6.77 -9.54
CA HIS A 30 9.10 6.22 -8.97
C HIS A 30 9.62 7.04 -7.78
N ARG A 31 9.70 8.36 -7.95
CA ARG A 31 10.16 9.29 -6.91
C ARG A 31 9.30 9.24 -5.65
N HIS A 32 7.97 9.18 -5.79
CA HIS A 32 7.06 9.09 -4.64
C HIS A 32 7.31 7.82 -3.82
N ILE A 33 7.50 6.67 -4.51
CA ILE A 33 7.80 5.40 -3.84
C ILE A 33 9.16 5.45 -3.14
N GLU A 34 10.19 6.03 -3.78
CA GLU A 34 11.52 6.26 -3.16
C GLU A 34 11.43 7.11 -1.89
N GLU A 35 10.61 8.15 -1.91
CA GLU A 35 10.44 9.01 -0.75
C GLU A 35 9.75 8.30 0.40
N ILE A 36 8.73 7.48 0.12
CA ILE A 36 8.05 6.66 1.14
C ILE A 36 9.03 5.62 1.72
N GLU A 37 9.78 4.90 0.87
CA GLU A 37 10.81 3.95 1.29
C GLU A 37 11.85 4.65 2.19
N HIS A 38 12.37 5.79 1.75
CA HIS A 38 13.36 6.57 2.49
C HIS A 38 12.82 7.07 3.85
N ALA A 39 11.57 7.53 3.90
CA ALA A 39 10.94 7.95 5.14
C ALA A 39 10.78 6.78 6.11
N ALA A 40 10.29 5.63 5.65
CA ALA A 40 10.14 4.42 6.46
C ALA A 40 11.50 3.93 7.01
N LEU A 41 12.53 3.90 6.17
CA LEU A 41 13.89 3.58 6.60
C LEU A 41 14.46 4.58 7.62
N GLY A 42 14.16 5.88 7.45
CA GLY A 42 14.62 6.93 8.35
C GLY A 42 14.00 6.88 9.75
N PHE A 43 12.89 6.15 9.95
CA PHE A 43 12.34 5.92 11.28
C PHE A 43 13.09 4.85 12.08
N ARG A 44 13.96 4.03 11.44
CA ARG A 44 14.79 3.05 12.17
C ARG A 44 15.76 3.72 13.16
N ASP A 45 16.22 4.92 12.80
CA ASP A 45 17.18 5.68 13.61
C ASP A 45 16.48 6.82 14.40
N ASP A 46 15.15 6.85 14.42
CA ASP A 46 14.37 7.84 15.16
C ASP A 46 14.19 7.38 16.61
N GLU A 47 14.86 8.09 17.53
CA GLU A 47 14.88 7.74 18.95
C GLU A 47 13.59 8.17 19.70
N THR A 48 12.72 8.96 19.08
CA THR A 48 11.57 9.58 19.73
C THR A 48 10.23 9.04 19.24
N ALA A 49 10.07 8.83 17.94
CA ALA A 49 8.81 8.39 17.35
C ALA A 49 8.47 6.93 17.77
N ARG A 50 7.30 6.75 18.34
CA ARG A 50 6.72 5.45 18.75
C ARG A 50 5.62 5.00 17.81
N VAL A 51 4.92 5.97 17.19
CA VAL A 51 3.83 5.74 16.25
C VAL A 51 4.00 6.62 15.04
N VAL A 52 3.72 6.08 13.86
CA VAL A 52 3.72 6.82 12.60
C VAL A 52 2.36 6.70 11.92
N VAL A 53 1.69 7.83 11.72
CA VAL A 53 0.43 7.91 10.98
C VAL A 53 0.72 8.24 9.53
N PHE A 54 0.22 7.45 8.60
CA PHE A 54 0.28 7.70 7.17
C PHE A 54 -1.06 8.18 6.66
N THR A 55 -1.10 9.25 5.88
CA THR A 55 -2.33 9.80 5.31
C THR A 55 -2.08 10.40 3.93
N GLY A 56 -3.15 10.69 3.19
CA GLY A 56 -3.09 11.41 1.92
C GLY A 56 -3.60 12.84 2.03
N ALA A 57 -2.90 13.81 1.44
CA ALA A 57 -3.44 15.14 1.24
C ALA A 57 -4.65 15.10 0.30
N GLY A 58 -5.64 15.94 0.54
CA GLY A 58 -6.87 16.02 -0.27
C GLY A 58 -7.86 14.87 0.00
N LYS A 59 -8.50 14.40 -1.06
CA LYS A 59 -9.65 13.47 -0.98
C LYS A 59 -9.27 12.00 -0.84
N HIS A 60 -8.06 11.61 -1.27
CA HIS A 60 -7.69 10.21 -1.42
C HIS A 60 -6.45 9.86 -0.59
N PHE A 61 -6.41 8.66 -0.09
CA PHE A 61 -5.20 8.11 0.50
C PHE A 61 -4.14 7.95 -0.59
N ASN A 62 -4.39 7.09 -1.57
CA ASN A 62 -3.50 6.87 -2.71
C ASN A 62 -4.21 6.09 -3.82
N SER A 63 -4.14 6.58 -5.06
CA SER A 63 -4.82 5.99 -6.21
C SER A 63 -3.99 4.95 -6.98
N GLY A 64 -2.84 4.52 -6.45
CA GLY A 64 -1.97 3.54 -7.10
C GLY A 64 -0.99 4.15 -8.09
N ALA A 65 -0.56 3.37 -9.08
CA ALA A 65 0.46 3.78 -10.04
C ALA A 65 0.05 5.03 -10.84
N ASP A 66 0.98 5.97 -10.99
CA ASP A 66 0.83 7.11 -11.88
C ASP A 66 1.09 6.67 -13.33
N LEU A 67 0.02 6.34 -14.06
CA LEU A 67 0.08 5.88 -15.44
C LEU A 67 0.53 6.99 -16.42
N THR A 68 0.66 8.23 -15.95
CA THR A 68 1.11 9.38 -16.74
C THR A 68 2.58 9.72 -16.50
N SER A 69 3.27 8.97 -15.64
CA SER A 69 4.67 9.25 -15.34
C SER A 69 5.59 8.66 -16.40
N ASP A 70 6.51 9.49 -16.89
CA ASP A 70 7.59 9.10 -17.79
C ASP A 70 8.79 8.58 -16.97
N ASP A 71 8.67 7.39 -16.39
CA ASP A 71 9.81 6.77 -15.74
C ASP A 71 10.81 6.27 -16.79
N PRO A 72 12.05 6.80 -16.82
CA PRO A 72 12.99 6.52 -17.89
C PRO A 72 13.37 5.04 -17.93
N GLN A 73 13.12 4.41 -19.08
CA GLN A 73 13.52 3.02 -19.32
C GLN A 73 15.05 2.91 -19.43
N HIS A 74 15.63 2.09 -18.60
CA HIS A 74 17.08 1.81 -18.70
C HIS A 74 17.33 0.69 -19.72
N PRO A 75 18.37 0.78 -20.58
CA PRO A 75 18.64 -0.23 -21.62
C PRO A 75 18.96 -1.62 -21.04
N LEU A 76 19.68 -1.69 -19.89
CA LEU A 76 20.05 -2.95 -19.27
C LEU A 76 18.89 -3.54 -18.48
N LEU A 77 18.52 -4.79 -18.80
CA LEU A 77 17.46 -5.54 -18.12
C LEU A 77 17.72 -5.66 -16.60
N MET A 78 18.97 -5.92 -16.20
CA MET A 78 19.37 -5.99 -14.80
C MET A 78 18.98 -4.72 -14.03
N VAL A 79 19.25 -3.55 -14.59
CA VAL A 79 18.92 -2.24 -13.95
C VAL A 79 17.41 -2.01 -13.93
N ARG A 80 16.70 -2.33 -15.02
CA ARG A 80 15.23 -2.26 -15.05
C ARG A 80 14.62 -3.14 -13.95
N ARG A 81 15.10 -4.37 -13.81
CA ARG A 81 14.65 -5.30 -12.77
C ARG A 81 14.90 -4.77 -11.37
N GLN A 82 16.07 -4.20 -11.09
CA GLN A 82 16.38 -3.57 -9.80
C GLN A 82 15.44 -2.39 -9.49
N ARG A 83 15.24 -1.50 -10.47
CA ARG A 83 14.36 -0.33 -10.32
C ARG A 83 12.91 -0.71 -10.08
N ARG A 84 12.39 -1.69 -10.81
CA ARG A 84 10.99 -2.16 -10.68
C ARG A 84 10.68 -2.82 -9.34
N ARG A 85 11.69 -3.27 -8.60
CA ARG A 85 11.54 -3.82 -7.23
C ARG A 85 11.35 -2.75 -6.15
N ILE A 86 11.29 -1.49 -6.50
CA ILE A 86 11.14 -0.39 -5.55
C ILE A 86 9.87 -0.52 -4.71
N GLY A 87 8.75 -0.96 -5.29
CA GLY A 87 7.51 -1.20 -4.55
C GLY A 87 7.66 -2.29 -3.48
N GLN A 88 8.33 -3.40 -3.80
CA GLN A 88 8.63 -4.46 -2.83
C GLN A 88 9.51 -3.94 -1.68
N ARG A 89 10.55 -3.13 -2.00
CA ARG A 89 11.41 -2.53 -0.98
C ARG A 89 10.66 -1.56 -0.08
N CYS A 90 9.77 -0.76 -0.67
CA CYS A 90 8.92 0.19 0.06
C CYS A 90 8.00 -0.54 1.06
N ILE A 91 7.31 -1.60 0.62
CA ILE A 91 6.48 -2.42 1.51
C ILE A 91 7.31 -3.05 2.62
N GLN A 92 8.47 -3.64 2.28
CA GLN A 92 9.35 -4.23 3.28
C GLN A 92 9.86 -3.18 4.28
N ALA A 93 10.21 -1.97 3.82
CA ALA A 93 10.64 -0.89 4.69
C ALA A 93 9.55 -0.50 5.71
N ILE A 94 8.27 -0.48 5.29
CA ILE A 94 7.13 -0.22 6.19
C ILE A 94 6.95 -1.37 7.20
N LEU A 95 6.98 -2.62 6.75
CA LEU A 95 6.85 -3.79 7.61
C LEU A 95 7.96 -3.90 8.67
N ASP A 96 9.16 -3.43 8.31
CA ASP A 96 10.36 -3.46 9.16
C ASP A 96 10.44 -2.27 10.14
N MET A 97 9.49 -1.34 10.12
CA MET A 97 9.43 -0.25 11.10
C MET A 97 9.13 -0.81 12.50
N ASP A 98 9.89 -0.38 13.49
CA ASP A 98 9.62 -0.68 14.91
C ASP A 98 8.43 0.11 15.46
N GLN A 99 8.18 1.30 14.92
CA GLN A 99 7.05 2.14 15.26
C GLN A 99 5.74 1.45 14.87
N ILE A 100 4.71 1.63 15.69
CA ILE A 100 3.34 1.26 15.31
C ILE A 100 2.92 2.13 14.12
N THR A 101 2.37 1.53 13.08
CA THR A 101 1.98 2.23 11.84
C THR A 101 0.46 2.24 11.67
N ILE A 102 -0.10 3.42 11.37
CA ILE A 102 -1.56 3.62 11.23
C ILE A 102 -1.84 4.28 9.89
N ALA A 103 -2.67 3.66 9.05
CA ALA A 103 -3.22 4.31 7.87
C ALA A 103 -4.45 5.13 8.23
N ALA A 104 -4.40 6.44 8.05
CA ALA A 104 -5.53 7.35 8.12
C ALA A 104 -6.08 7.54 6.70
N TRP A 105 -7.09 6.75 6.34
CA TRP A 105 -7.45 6.45 4.96
C TRP A 105 -8.76 7.13 4.53
N LYS A 106 -8.66 8.09 3.61
CA LYS A 106 -9.81 8.76 2.96
C LYS A 106 -9.91 8.32 1.49
N GLY A 107 -11.12 8.19 0.97
CA GLY A 107 -11.37 7.90 -0.44
C GLY A 107 -10.62 6.66 -0.93
N ALA A 108 -9.89 6.78 -2.03
CA ALA A 108 -9.24 5.65 -2.70
C ALA A 108 -7.98 5.16 -1.97
N ALA A 109 -7.86 3.82 -1.84
CA ALA A 109 -6.60 3.09 -1.75
C ALA A 109 -6.61 2.02 -2.85
N MET A 110 -5.83 2.24 -3.92
CA MET A 110 -5.87 1.39 -5.10
C MET A 110 -4.47 0.88 -5.46
N GLY A 111 -4.37 -0.35 -5.98
CA GLY A 111 -3.11 -0.94 -6.43
C GLY A 111 -2.00 -0.77 -5.39
N GLY A 112 -0.88 -0.12 -5.75
CA GLY A 112 0.21 0.20 -4.83
C GLY A 112 -0.22 0.96 -3.56
N GLY A 113 -1.26 1.82 -3.63
CA GLY A 113 -1.84 2.49 -2.47
C GLY A 113 -2.52 1.53 -1.51
N ALA A 114 -3.23 0.52 -2.04
CA ALA A 114 -3.79 -0.56 -1.25
C ALA A 114 -2.69 -1.44 -0.64
N CYS A 115 -1.62 -1.72 -1.39
CA CYS A 115 -0.45 -2.43 -0.88
C CYS A 115 0.16 -1.71 0.34
N ILE A 116 0.33 -0.40 0.26
CA ILE A 116 0.87 0.42 1.36
C ILE A 116 -0.08 0.38 2.57
N ALA A 117 -1.40 0.55 2.35
CA ALA A 117 -2.39 0.52 3.44
C ALA A 117 -2.43 -0.84 4.16
N THR A 118 -2.30 -1.94 3.42
CA THR A 118 -2.30 -3.31 3.99
C THR A 118 -0.99 -3.70 4.67
N ALA A 119 0.11 -2.99 4.41
CA ALA A 119 1.38 -3.19 5.09
C ALA A 119 1.46 -2.52 6.47
N MET A 120 0.52 -1.66 6.83
CA MET A 120 0.48 -1.00 8.13
C MET A 120 -0.19 -1.86 9.20
N ASP A 121 0.10 -1.57 10.48
CA ASP A 121 -0.47 -2.33 11.60
C ASP A 121 -1.98 -2.10 11.71
N PHE A 122 -2.43 -0.84 11.59
CA PHE A 122 -3.84 -0.46 11.73
C PHE A 122 -4.32 0.46 10.60
N ARG A 123 -5.63 0.46 10.35
CA ARG A 123 -6.29 1.22 9.28
C ARG A 123 -7.58 1.86 9.78
N ILE A 124 -7.59 3.19 9.86
CA ILE A 124 -8.79 3.99 10.18
C ILE A 124 -9.32 4.53 8.85
N GLY A 125 -10.52 4.15 8.46
CA GLY A 125 -11.11 4.49 7.17
C GLY A 125 -12.21 5.55 7.26
N ALA A 126 -12.31 6.38 6.21
CA ALA A 126 -13.51 7.18 6.01
C ALA A 126 -14.68 6.30 5.58
N ARG A 127 -15.93 6.74 5.89
CA ARG A 127 -17.13 6.01 5.47
C ARG A 127 -17.24 5.88 3.94
N ASP A 128 -16.75 6.86 3.20
CA ASP A 128 -16.71 6.91 1.74
C ASP A 128 -15.44 6.33 1.12
N CYS A 129 -14.56 5.72 1.94
CA CYS A 129 -13.35 5.11 1.43
C CYS A 129 -13.64 3.80 0.67
N PHE A 130 -12.71 3.41 -0.19
CA PHE A 130 -12.76 2.14 -0.90
C PHE A 130 -11.38 1.59 -1.22
N MET A 131 -11.30 0.27 -1.35
CA MET A 131 -10.09 -0.46 -1.78
C MET A 131 -10.31 -1.13 -3.13
N SER A 132 -9.25 -1.21 -3.94
CA SER A 132 -9.21 -2.01 -5.14
C SER A 132 -7.79 -2.49 -5.44
N TYR A 133 -7.68 -3.70 -5.98
CA TYR A 133 -6.48 -4.19 -6.65
C TYR A 133 -6.81 -4.34 -8.15
N PRO A 134 -6.62 -3.27 -8.94
CA PRO A 134 -7.06 -3.23 -10.34
C PRO A 134 -6.08 -3.91 -11.30
N GLU A 135 -5.00 -4.52 -10.83
CA GLU A 135 -3.95 -5.14 -11.62
C GLU A 135 -4.49 -6.18 -12.61
N ILE A 136 -5.47 -6.97 -12.18
CA ILE A 136 -6.14 -7.97 -13.03
C ILE A 136 -6.85 -7.34 -14.23
N LEU A 137 -7.34 -6.11 -14.11
CA LEU A 137 -8.04 -5.40 -15.18
C LEU A 137 -7.12 -4.97 -16.32
N ILE A 138 -5.81 -4.98 -16.08
CA ILE A 138 -4.76 -4.75 -17.09
C ILE A 138 -3.94 -6.02 -17.35
N GLY A 139 -4.50 -7.20 -17.02
CA GLY A 139 -3.96 -8.50 -17.36
C GLY A 139 -2.74 -8.95 -16.54
N VAL A 140 -2.49 -8.35 -15.37
CA VAL A 140 -1.34 -8.72 -14.53
C VAL A 140 -1.77 -9.11 -13.11
N ASN A 141 -0.94 -9.89 -12.43
CA ASN A 141 -1.16 -10.23 -11.03
C ASN A 141 -0.68 -9.13 -10.07
N LEU A 142 -1.20 -9.17 -8.85
CA LEU A 142 -0.74 -8.31 -7.76
C LEU A 142 0.70 -8.66 -7.39
N MET A 143 1.56 -7.65 -7.30
CA MET A 143 2.93 -7.76 -6.84
C MET A 143 3.20 -6.90 -5.57
N TRP A 144 4.43 -6.49 -5.30
CA TRP A 144 4.88 -5.74 -4.12
C TRP A 144 4.82 -6.55 -2.82
N GLN A 145 4.79 -7.88 -2.92
CA GLN A 145 4.70 -8.77 -1.76
C GLN A 145 3.42 -8.56 -0.93
N SER A 146 2.36 -8.09 -1.58
CA SER A 146 1.14 -7.65 -0.88
C SER A 146 0.01 -8.67 -0.89
N LEU A 147 0.08 -9.71 -1.72
CA LEU A 147 -0.96 -10.74 -1.73
C LEU A 147 -1.12 -11.45 -0.37
N PRO A 148 -0.06 -11.92 0.30
CA PRO A 148 -0.19 -12.50 1.64
C PRO A 148 -0.76 -11.52 2.66
N LEU A 149 -0.36 -10.24 2.63
CA LEU A 149 -0.90 -9.21 3.53
C LEU A 149 -2.41 -9.07 3.38
N CYS A 150 -2.90 -9.06 2.14
CA CYS A 150 -4.33 -9.06 1.86
C CYS A 150 -5.01 -10.33 2.42
N VAL A 151 -4.40 -11.51 2.23
CA VAL A 151 -4.93 -12.80 2.74
C VAL A 151 -5.01 -12.80 4.26
N HIS A 152 -4.00 -12.26 4.96
CA HIS A 152 -3.99 -12.17 6.43
C HIS A 152 -5.12 -11.27 6.96
N LEU A 153 -5.41 -10.17 6.26
CA LEU A 153 -6.45 -9.23 6.68
C LEU A 153 -7.87 -9.75 6.48
N VAL A 154 -8.16 -10.30 5.30
CA VAL A 154 -9.55 -10.59 4.91
C VAL A 154 -9.85 -12.07 4.71
N GLY A 155 -8.85 -12.92 4.81
CA GLY A 155 -8.94 -14.35 4.53
C GLY A 155 -8.94 -14.69 3.03
N PRO A 156 -8.68 -15.97 2.66
CA PRO A 156 -8.36 -16.35 1.28
C PRO A 156 -9.51 -16.15 0.29
N ALA A 157 -10.76 -16.33 0.70
CA ALA A 157 -11.91 -16.18 -0.19
C ALA A 157 -12.13 -14.70 -0.59
N ARG A 158 -12.07 -13.78 0.39
CA ARG A 158 -12.24 -12.34 0.16
C ARG A 158 -11.03 -11.74 -0.55
N ALA A 159 -9.81 -12.23 -0.27
CA ALA A 159 -8.62 -11.85 -1.02
C ALA A 159 -8.77 -12.19 -2.51
N LYS A 160 -9.29 -13.38 -2.88
CA LYS A 160 -9.62 -13.71 -4.27
C LYS A 160 -10.67 -12.77 -4.86
N GLN A 161 -11.72 -12.40 -4.09
CA GLN A 161 -12.71 -11.42 -4.55
C GLN A 161 -12.10 -10.05 -4.82
N LEU A 162 -11.18 -9.58 -3.98
CA LEU A 162 -10.46 -8.32 -4.16
C LEU A 162 -9.51 -8.37 -5.36
N VAL A 163 -8.61 -9.37 -5.40
CA VAL A 163 -7.48 -9.38 -6.33
C VAL A 163 -7.89 -9.93 -7.71
N ILE A 164 -8.67 -11.01 -7.77
CA ILE A 164 -9.17 -11.53 -9.05
C ILE A 164 -10.37 -10.72 -9.56
N GLY A 165 -11.18 -10.19 -8.64
CA GLY A 165 -12.34 -9.38 -9.01
C GLY A 165 -12.00 -7.98 -9.50
N GLY A 166 -10.89 -7.38 -9.04
CA GLY A 166 -10.41 -6.04 -9.44
C GLY A 166 -11.37 -4.89 -9.15
N LYS A 167 -12.49 -5.15 -8.47
CA LYS A 167 -13.56 -4.17 -8.21
C LYS A 167 -13.28 -3.31 -6.98
N HIS A 168 -13.91 -2.15 -6.95
CA HIS A 168 -13.92 -1.31 -5.76
C HIS A 168 -14.75 -1.97 -4.66
N VAL A 169 -14.16 -2.14 -3.48
CA VAL A 169 -14.84 -2.62 -2.27
C VAL A 169 -15.00 -1.45 -1.31
N PRO A 170 -16.24 -1.05 -0.96
CA PRO A 170 -16.50 0.15 -0.16
C PRO A 170 -16.16 -0.05 1.31
N GLY A 171 -15.91 1.07 2.03
CA GLY A 171 -15.53 1.13 3.44
C GLY A 171 -16.37 0.27 4.38
N PRO A 172 -17.72 0.31 4.33
CA PRO A 172 -18.54 -0.55 5.19
C PRO A 172 -18.30 -2.05 4.99
N THR A 173 -18.03 -2.48 3.76
CA THR A 173 -17.69 -3.88 3.46
C THR A 173 -16.27 -4.20 3.96
N LEU A 174 -15.32 -3.27 3.79
CA LEU A 174 -13.95 -3.43 4.28
C LEU A 174 -13.91 -3.56 5.80
N LEU A 175 -14.71 -2.77 6.52
CA LEU A 175 -14.86 -2.90 7.97
C LEU A 175 -15.43 -4.27 8.35
N ALA A 176 -16.50 -4.70 7.70
CA ALA A 176 -17.11 -6.01 7.94
C ALA A 176 -16.17 -7.19 7.63
N TRP A 177 -15.18 -6.98 6.74
CA TRP A 177 -14.18 -7.99 6.40
C TRP A 177 -12.94 -7.96 7.30
N GLY A 178 -12.78 -6.94 8.16
CA GLY A 178 -11.60 -6.74 8.99
C GLY A 178 -10.42 -6.07 8.25
N ALA A 179 -10.66 -5.52 7.05
CA ALA A 179 -9.66 -4.72 6.33
C ALA A 179 -9.54 -3.30 6.88
N LEU A 180 -10.54 -2.81 7.61
CA LEU A 180 -10.49 -1.61 8.43
C LEU A 180 -10.70 -1.98 9.89
N ASP A 181 -9.99 -1.30 10.78
CA ASP A 181 -10.10 -1.48 12.24
C ASP A 181 -11.18 -0.56 12.81
N GLU A 182 -11.34 0.65 12.25
CA GLU A 182 -12.40 1.59 12.60
C GLU A 182 -12.82 2.43 11.38
N MET A 183 -14.06 2.93 11.39
CA MET A 183 -14.60 3.75 10.32
C MET A 183 -15.32 4.97 10.90
N VAL A 184 -15.00 6.18 10.38
CA VAL A 184 -15.55 7.46 10.79
C VAL A 184 -15.89 8.33 9.57
N GLU A 185 -16.43 9.53 9.78
CA GLU A 185 -16.61 10.50 8.69
C GLU A 185 -15.27 11.01 8.17
N ALA A 186 -15.22 11.43 6.90
CA ALA A 186 -13.98 11.72 6.18
C ALA A 186 -13.13 12.83 6.82
N ASP A 187 -13.75 13.83 7.43
CA ASP A 187 -13.10 14.93 8.13
C ASP A 187 -12.53 14.51 9.50
N ALA A 188 -13.07 13.45 10.10
CA ALA A 188 -12.63 12.92 11.40
C ALA A 188 -11.52 11.86 11.31
N VAL A 189 -11.17 11.36 10.10
CA VAL A 189 -10.25 10.22 9.94
C VAL A 189 -8.88 10.47 10.55
N VAL A 190 -8.29 11.63 10.30
CA VAL A 190 -6.94 11.95 10.80
C VAL A 190 -6.97 12.11 12.31
N GLU A 191 -7.99 12.80 12.88
CA GLU A 191 -8.09 12.95 14.33
C GLU A 191 -8.34 11.60 15.03
N LYS A 192 -9.14 10.72 14.45
CA LYS A 192 -9.33 9.36 14.98
C LYS A 192 -8.04 8.54 14.93
N ALA A 193 -7.27 8.63 13.85
CA ALA A 193 -5.96 7.99 13.76
C ALA A 193 -4.98 8.56 14.82
N MET A 194 -5.04 9.86 15.09
CA MET A 194 -4.25 10.50 16.15
C MET A 194 -4.70 10.08 17.55
N GLU A 195 -5.99 9.81 17.76
CA GLU A 195 -6.50 9.23 19.02
C GLU A 195 -5.88 7.84 19.24
N TRP A 196 -5.91 6.97 18.22
CA TRP A 196 -5.24 5.67 18.28
C TRP A 196 -3.73 5.81 18.46
N ALA A 197 -3.10 6.75 17.77
CA ALA A 197 -1.67 6.99 17.87
C ALA A 197 -1.28 7.39 19.32
N ARG A 198 -2.04 8.28 19.97
CA ARG A 198 -1.82 8.64 21.38
C ARG A 198 -1.97 7.45 22.31
N HIS A 199 -2.98 6.59 22.07
CA HIS A 199 -3.18 5.37 22.86
C HIS A 199 -1.97 4.43 22.79
N TYR A 200 -1.45 4.17 21.58
CA TYR A 200 -0.30 3.28 21.40
C TYR A 200 1.03 3.92 21.79
N ALA A 201 1.21 5.22 21.61
CA ALA A 201 2.39 5.94 22.05
C ALA A 201 2.55 5.93 23.59
N ALA A 202 1.43 5.85 24.33
CA ALA A 202 1.44 5.75 25.79
C ALA A 202 1.82 4.35 26.31
N GLN A 203 1.94 3.33 25.45
CA GLN A 203 2.34 1.99 25.86
C GLN A 203 3.87 1.90 26.06
N PRO A 204 4.38 0.93 26.84
CA PRO A 204 5.81 0.69 27.00
C PRO A 204 6.45 0.39 25.63
N PRO A 205 7.33 1.27 25.10
CA PRO A 205 7.75 1.20 23.69
C PRO A 205 8.52 -0.09 23.35
N VAL A 206 9.42 -0.54 24.22
CA VAL A 206 10.18 -1.77 23.98
C VAL A 206 9.26 -2.99 23.88
N ALA A 207 8.29 -3.10 24.80
CA ALA A 207 7.34 -4.22 24.77
C ALA A 207 6.44 -4.17 23.53
N ALA A 208 5.94 -2.98 23.16
CA ALA A 208 5.11 -2.80 21.97
C ALA A 208 5.85 -3.20 20.69
N GLN A 209 7.09 -2.77 20.51
CA GLN A 209 7.95 -3.12 19.38
C GLN A 209 8.22 -4.63 19.30
N MET A 210 8.57 -5.25 20.43
CA MET A 210 8.82 -6.70 20.49
C MET A 210 7.56 -7.51 20.15
N ILE A 211 6.40 -7.09 20.64
CA ILE A 211 5.10 -7.73 20.33
C ILE A 211 4.80 -7.59 18.85
N LYS A 212 4.91 -6.37 18.26
CA LYS A 212 4.72 -6.15 16.82
C LYS A 212 5.61 -7.07 16.00
N ARG A 213 6.92 -7.11 16.28
CA ARG A 213 7.86 -7.99 15.58
C ARG A 213 7.48 -9.47 15.69
N SER A 214 7.05 -9.92 16.87
CA SER A 214 6.64 -11.30 17.10
C SER A 214 5.36 -11.65 16.32
N VAL A 215 4.36 -10.75 16.34
CA VAL A 215 3.12 -10.94 15.58
C VAL A 215 3.42 -10.98 14.08
N ASN A 216 4.21 -10.04 13.56
CA ASN A 216 4.61 -10.02 12.14
C ASN A 216 5.38 -11.28 11.74
N ALA A 217 6.28 -11.79 12.60
CA ALA A 217 7.02 -13.01 12.33
C ALA A 217 6.11 -14.25 12.30
N ILE A 218 5.12 -14.34 13.18
CA ILE A 218 4.16 -15.44 13.23
C ILE A 218 3.22 -15.40 12.01
N SER A 219 2.62 -14.25 11.74
CA SER A 219 1.67 -14.10 10.63
C SER A 219 2.35 -14.26 9.28
N GLY A 220 3.55 -13.71 9.12
CA GLY A 220 4.32 -13.71 7.85
C GLY A 220 5.27 -14.89 7.68
N ALA A 221 5.24 -15.92 8.54
CA ALA A 221 6.23 -17.01 8.55
C ALA A 221 6.39 -17.72 7.20
N LEU A 222 5.32 -17.87 6.43
CA LEU A 222 5.31 -18.53 5.11
C LEU A 222 5.30 -17.55 3.94
N ASP A 223 5.15 -16.26 4.18
CA ASP A 223 4.98 -15.26 3.12
C ASP A 223 6.17 -15.22 2.17
N ARG A 224 7.39 -15.27 2.70
CA ARG A 224 8.61 -15.26 1.89
C ARG A 224 8.71 -16.43 0.92
N SER A 225 8.08 -17.55 1.20
CA SER A 225 8.07 -18.72 0.31
C SER A 225 7.25 -18.48 -0.96
N VAL A 226 6.27 -17.54 -0.92
CA VAL A 226 5.40 -17.18 -2.05
C VAL A 226 5.80 -15.83 -2.64
N MET A 227 6.10 -14.85 -1.80
CA MET A 227 6.34 -13.45 -2.20
C MET A 227 7.56 -13.25 -3.09
N HIS A 228 8.56 -14.15 -3.05
CA HIS A 228 9.77 -13.98 -3.88
C HIS A 228 9.47 -14.10 -5.38
N MET A 229 8.38 -14.74 -5.77
CA MET A 229 7.99 -14.98 -7.16
C MET A 229 6.98 -13.96 -7.72
N ASP A 230 6.38 -13.10 -6.92
CA ASP A 230 5.30 -12.22 -7.36
C ASP A 230 5.75 -11.28 -8.51
N PHE A 231 6.98 -10.81 -8.46
CA PHE A 231 7.59 -10.00 -9.51
C PHE A 231 7.76 -10.78 -10.83
N ASP A 232 8.24 -12.02 -10.77
CA ASP A 232 8.44 -12.86 -11.94
C ASP A 232 7.09 -13.32 -12.54
N GLN A 233 6.10 -13.60 -11.69
CA GLN A 233 4.72 -13.88 -12.10
C GLN A 233 4.07 -12.68 -12.79
N HIS A 234 4.28 -11.47 -12.27
CA HIS A 234 3.79 -10.24 -12.90
C HIS A 234 4.37 -10.05 -14.30
N HIS A 235 5.68 -10.30 -14.48
CA HIS A 235 6.30 -10.19 -15.80
C HIS A 235 5.80 -11.26 -16.76
N LEU A 236 5.66 -12.51 -16.30
CA LEU A 236 5.08 -13.56 -17.13
C LEU A 236 3.66 -13.20 -17.59
N ALA A 237 2.83 -12.68 -16.69
CA ALA A 237 1.49 -12.24 -17.04
C ALA A 237 1.51 -11.04 -18.01
N ALA A 238 2.42 -10.07 -17.81
CA ALA A 238 2.53 -8.89 -18.65
C ALA A 238 3.02 -9.21 -20.09
N ASP A 239 3.68 -10.33 -20.31
CA ASP A 239 4.17 -10.78 -21.62
C ASP A 239 3.10 -11.56 -22.42
N THR A 240 1.90 -11.75 -21.88
CA THR A 240 0.80 -12.44 -22.56
C THR A 240 0.08 -11.54 -23.56
N SER A 241 -0.55 -12.14 -24.59
CA SER A 241 -1.45 -11.41 -25.47
C SER A 241 -2.68 -10.88 -24.76
N ASP A 242 -3.14 -11.58 -23.71
CA ASP A 242 -4.26 -11.15 -22.88
C ASP A 242 -3.96 -9.88 -22.08
N ALA A 243 -2.72 -9.67 -21.63
CA ALA A 243 -2.32 -8.41 -21.00
C ALA A 243 -2.33 -7.25 -22.01
N ALA A 244 -1.84 -7.47 -23.23
CA ALA A 244 -1.90 -6.46 -24.30
C ALA A 244 -3.35 -6.11 -24.65
N GLU A 245 -4.21 -7.12 -24.76
CA GLU A 245 -5.67 -6.93 -24.97
C GLU A 245 -6.33 -6.19 -23.82
N ALA A 246 -6.01 -6.54 -22.57
CA ALA A 246 -6.57 -5.88 -21.39
C ALA A 246 -6.27 -4.37 -21.38
N VAL A 247 -5.03 -4.00 -21.65
CA VAL A 247 -4.60 -2.58 -21.74
C VAL A 247 -5.32 -1.87 -22.89
N SER A 248 -5.38 -2.48 -24.10
CA SER A 248 -6.06 -1.91 -25.26
C SER A 248 -7.55 -1.69 -24.97
N ALA A 249 -8.24 -2.73 -24.46
CA ALA A 249 -9.65 -2.68 -24.11
C ALA A 249 -9.96 -1.61 -23.05
N TYR A 250 -9.07 -1.47 -22.03
CA TYR A 250 -9.20 -0.44 -21.03
C TYR A 250 -9.11 0.98 -21.62
N LEU A 251 -8.13 1.23 -22.50
CA LEU A 251 -7.96 2.53 -23.17
C LEU A 251 -9.12 2.86 -24.11
N GLU A 252 -9.62 1.86 -24.83
CA GLU A 252 -10.73 1.96 -25.78
C GLU A 252 -12.11 1.93 -25.10
N LYS A 253 -12.17 1.69 -23.78
CA LYS A 253 -13.41 1.57 -22.98
C LYS A 253 -14.37 0.50 -23.53
N ARG A 254 -13.83 -0.61 -24.01
CA ARG A 254 -14.58 -1.79 -24.49
C ARG A 254 -14.35 -3.00 -23.59
N PRO A 255 -15.22 -4.00 -23.60
CA PRO A 255 -14.94 -5.29 -22.97
C PRO A 255 -13.72 -5.97 -23.63
N PRO A 256 -12.80 -6.56 -22.82
CA PRO A 256 -11.70 -7.36 -23.35
C PRO A 256 -12.18 -8.73 -23.83
N THR A 257 -11.40 -9.34 -24.76
CA THR A 257 -11.59 -10.71 -25.19
C THR A 257 -10.31 -11.49 -24.90
N PHE A 258 -10.35 -12.34 -23.88
CA PHE A 258 -9.21 -13.14 -23.45
C PHE A 258 -9.17 -14.50 -24.12
N THR A 259 -7.98 -14.95 -24.48
CA THR A 259 -7.71 -16.21 -25.18
C THR A 259 -6.95 -17.23 -24.35
N GLY A 260 -6.34 -16.79 -23.24
CA GLY A 260 -5.48 -17.60 -22.40
C GLY A 260 -4.06 -17.76 -22.94
N ASN A 261 -3.64 -16.87 -23.86
CA ASN A 261 -2.37 -16.95 -24.57
C ASN A 261 -1.51 -15.68 -24.36
#